data_e56d1e42cb277e7e84eee278aeea8caf
#
_entry.id   e56d1e42cb277e7e84eee278aeea8caf
#
_cell.length_a   1.000
_cell.length_b   1.000
_cell.length_c   1.000
_cell.angle_alpha   90.00
_cell.angle_beta   90.00
_cell.angle_gamma   90.00
#
_symmetry.space_group_name_H-M   'P 1'
#
loop_
_entity.id
_entity.type
_entity.pdbx_description
1 polymer ?
#
loop_
_entity_poly.entity_id
_entity_poly.type
_entity_poly.pdbx_seq_one_letter_code
_entity_poly.pdbx_strand_id
1 'polypeptide(L)'
;MRTKDFQGVKIYRIPPEAKRTRKDGTPRDPKRLGKVHFPVFTADGRSVVGFMVSPPDVAGMIKQPDRFVARDAVRVYEGVIAVDDAKSSYDAAAAKRLGIDLDTCIIWTGMDVVTVQGTKLGYCSDAAFNPKTGAVTSFTLTGGAAAAALLGTIEMPVRYLKGYRDGAMIVDDEAATLELSGGAAAKAGEASAKIGVKVKQRAKVLDEKGSVAVEKGSRALGKQLGKTRGMFSAFKDEFKKASGSASSSSAKGKRSS
;
A
#
# COMPACT_ATOMS: atom_id res chain seq x y z
N MET A 1 4.81 7.21 12.39
CA MET A 1 4.56 7.53 10.98
C MET A 1 3.52 6.54 10.47
N ARG A 2 2.62 6.95 9.59
CA ARG A 2 1.53 6.09 9.08
C ARG A 2 1.75 5.78 7.59
N THR A 3 1.33 4.60 7.15
CA THR A 3 1.49 4.19 5.75
C THR A 3 0.67 5.05 4.79
N LYS A 4 -0.50 5.52 5.20
CA LYS A 4 -1.34 6.44 4.41
C LYS A 4 -0.66 7.79 4.14
N ASP A 5 0.28 8.22 5.00
CA ASP A 5 0.99 9.49 4.81
C ASP A 5 1.90 9.44 3.56
N PHE A 6 2.21 8.23 3.07
CA PHE A 6 3.00 8.01 1.86
C PHE A 6 2.16 7.81 0.62
N GLN A 7 0.90 7.39 0.75
CA GLN A 7 0.07 7.05 -0.40
C GLN A 7 -0.13 8.25 -1.34
N GLY A 8 0.19 8.06 -2.62
CA GLY A 8 0.12 9.11 -3.63
C GLY A 8 1.25 10.14 -3.59
N VAL A 9 2.15 10.05 -2.60
CA VAL A 9 3.30 10.95 -2.48
C VAL A 9 4.25 10.74 -3.66
N LYS A 10 4.71 11.84 -4.25
CA LYS A 10 5.70 11.83 -5.34
C LYS A 10 7.08 11.48 -4.77
N ILE A 11 7.74 10.50 -5.37
CA ILE A 11 9.13 10.15 -5.10
C ILE A 11 10.00 10.55 -6.27
N TYR A 12 11.19 11.08 -5.95
CA TYR A 12 12.18 11.52 -6.91
C TYR A 12 13.43 10.65 -6.84
N ARG A 13 14.21 10.62 -7.92
CA ARG A 13 15.53 9.95 -7.97
C ARG A 13 16.61 10.99 -7.80
N ILE A 14 17.52 10.75 -6.88
CA ILE A 14 18.73 11.55 -6.71
C ILE A 14 19.81 10.92 -7.59
N PRO A 15 20.37 11.65 -8.57
CA PRO A 15 21.45 11.11 -9.38
C PRO A 15 22.63 10.66 -8.51
N PRO A 16 23.39 9.63 -8.90
CA PRO A 16 24.66 9.30 -8.27
C PRO A 16 25.56 10.52 -8.16
N GLU A 17 26.37 10.61 -7.11
CA GLU A 17 27.16 11.79 -6.77
C GLU A 17 27.96 12.34 -7.97
N ALA A 18 28.62 11.47 -8.71
CA ALA A 18 29.38 11.82 -9.92
C ALA A 18 28.52 12.44 -11.05
N LYS A 19 27.19 12.37 -10.95
CA LYS A 19 26.24 12.89 -11.95
C LYS A 19 25.33 13.98 -11.40
N ARG A 20 25.56 14.46 -10.16
CA ARG A 20 24.71 15.50 -9.53
C ARG A 20 24.94 16.88 -10.13
N THR A 21 26.11 17.10 -10.69
CA THR A 21 26.47 18.36 -11.31
C THR A 21 26.47 18.22 -12.84
N ARG A 22 25.96 19.21 -13.54
CA ARG A 22 26.04 19.31 -15.01
C ARG A 22 27.47 19.75 -15.39
N LYS A 23 27.79 19.65 -16.70
CA LYS A 23 29.10 20.08 -17.22
C LYS A 23 29.37 21.57 -17.02
N ASP A 24 28.31 22.36 -16.90
CA ASP A 24 28.34 23.81 -16.65
C ASP A 24 28.45 24.17 -15.15
N GLY A 25 28.63 23.18 -14.27
CA GLY A 25 28.74 23.38 -12.82
C GLY A 25 27.38 23.50 -12.10
N THR A 26 26.25 23.51 -12.80
CA THR A 26 24.93 23.63 -12.17
C THR A 26 24.45 22.31 -11.58
N PRO A 27 23.73 22.33 -10.42
CA PRO A 27 23.12 21.12 -9.85
C PRO A 27 22.10 20.52 -10.83
N ARG A 28 21.97 19.21 -10.82
CA ARG A 28 20.88 18.49 -11.50
C ARG A 28 19.71 18.31 -10.56
N ASP A 29 18.55 18.74 -11.00
CA ASP A 29 17.32 18.52 -10.28
C ASP A 29 17.02 17.01 -10.15
N PRO A 30 16.45 16.57 -9.00
CA PRO A 30 15.96 15.21 -8.84
C PRO A 30 14.88 14.90 -9.89
N LYS A 31 15.00 13.75 -10.55
CA LYS A 31 14.02 13.30 -11.54
C LYS A 31 12.89 12.54 -10.86
N ARG A 32 11.65 12.85 -11.22
CA ARG A 32 10.49 12.11 -10.70
C ARG A 32 10.61 10.62 -11.04
N LEU A 33 10.54 9.77 -9.99
CA LEU A 33 10.46 8.32 -10.12
C LEU A 33 9.00 7.86 -10.34
N GLY A 34 8.09 8.38 -9.52
CA GLY A 34 6.68 8.01 -9.56
C GLY A 34 5.89 8.55 -8.38
N LYS A 35 4.80 7.85 -8.07
CA LYS A 35 3.99 8.05 -6.85
C LYS A 35 3.96 6.76 -6.05
N VAL A 36 4.02 6.86 -4.73
CA VAL A 36 3.80 5.72 -3.85
C VAL A 36 2.40 5.17 -4.07
N HIS A 37 2.32 3.88 -4.36
CA HIS A 37 1.06 3.16 -4.55
C HIS A 37 0.68 2.41 -3.28
N PHE A 38 1.55 1.49 -2.83
CA PHE A 38 1.33 0.70 -1.62
C PHE A 38 2.59 0.56 -0.79
N PRO A 39 2.46 0.45 0.55
CA PRO A 39 3.51 -0.06 1.41
C PRO A 39 3.64 -1.58 1.23
N VAL A 40 4.87 -2.08 1.34
CA VAL A 40 5.20 -3.50 1.27
C VAL A 40 5.71 -3.93 2.64
N PHE A 41 5.15 -5.03 3.15
CA PHE A 41 5.50 -5.58 4.46
C PHE A 41 6.27 -6.89 4.29
N THR A 42 7.06 -7.24 5.30
CA THR A 42 7.68 -8.58 5.42
C THR A 42 6.65 -9.70 5.33
N ALA A 43 7.09 -10.93 5.07
CA ALA A 43 6.22 -12.11 5.00
C ALA A 43 5.43 -12.37 6.30
N ASP A 44 5.97 -11.97 7.46
CA ASP A 44 5.27 -12.03 8.74
C ASP A 44 4.33 -10.83 8.96
N GLY A 45 4.37 -9.84 8.05
CA GLY A 45 3.55 -8.64 8.06
C GLY A 45 3.88 -7.61 9.15
N ARG A 46 4.97 -7.78 9.87
CA ARG A 46 5.30 -6.98 11.06
C ARG A 46 6.25 -5.81 10.79
N SER A 47 6.80 -5.72 9.58
CA SER A 47 7.72 -4.63 9.23
C SER A 47 7.46 -4.10 7.83
N VAL A 48 7.50 -2.79 7.65
CA VAL A 48 7.49 -2.13 6.34
C VAL A 48 8.90 -2.21 5.75
N VAL A 49 9.08 -2.93 4.65
CA VAL A 49 10.36 -3.10 3.95
C VAL A 49 10.57 -2.12 2.80
N GLY A 50 9.48 -1.58 2.26
CA GLY A 50 9.53 -0.66 1.14
C GLY A 50 8.16 -0.24 0.65
N PHE A 51 8.15 0.28 -0.57
CA PHE A 51 6.95 0.79 -1.21
C PHE A 51 6.90 0.34 -2.67
N MET A 52 5.71 0.00 -3.15
CA MET A 52 5.45 -0.07 -4.58
C MET A 52 5.22 1.36 -5.08
N VAL A 53 5.94 1.74 -6.11
CA VAL A 53 5.93 3.08 -6.70
C VAL A 53 5.48 2.97 -8.15
N SER A 54 4.38 3.64 -8.48
CA SER A 54 3.85 3.71 -9.84
C SER A 54 4.59 4.79 -10.62
N PRO A 55 5.36 4.43 -11.66
CA PRO A 55 6.02 5.39 -12.53
C PRO A 55 5.01 6.24 -13.30
N PRO A 56 5.42 7.40 -13.83
CA PRO A 56 4.59 8.14 -14.77
C PRO A 56 4.31 7.33 -16.05
N ASP A 57 3.12 7.50 -16.62
CA ASP A 57 2.78 6.89 -17.91
C ASP A 57 3.75 7.34 -19.00
N VAL A 58 4.14 6.44 -19.89
CA VAL A 58 4.92 6.77 -21.08
C VAL A 58 4.01 7.37 -22.13
N ALA A 59 4.36 8.54 -22.65
CA ALA A 59 3.55 9.31 -23.61
C ALA A 59 2.10 9.55 -23.18
N GLY A 60 1.83 9.51 -21.85
CA GLY A 60 0.49 9.75 -21.29
C GLY A 60 -0.53 8.63 -21.50
N MET A 61 -0.15 7.50 -22.10
CA MET A 61 -1.09 6.42 -22.46
C MET A 61 -0.65 5.03 -22.00
N ILE A 62 0.65 4.78 -21.84
CA ILE A 62 1.17 3.45 -21.51
C ILE A 62 1.53 3.41 -20.03
N LYS A 63 0.74 2.67 -19.23
CA LYS A 63 1.04 2.41 -17.83
C LYS A 63 2.30 1.54 -17.72
N GLN A 64 3.19 1.94 -16.84
CA GLN A 64 4.35 1.16 -16.47
C GLN A 64 4.03 0.32 -15.23
N PRO A 65 4.66 -0.87 -15.09
CA PRO A 65 4.52 -1.66 -13.87
C PRO A 65 5.09 -0.90 -12.68
N ASP A 66 4.47 -1.11 -11.52
CA ASP A 66 4.98 -0.58 -10.27
C ASP A 66 6.37 -1.13 -9.98
N ARG A 67 7.21 -0.33 -9.35
CA ARG A 67 8.54 -0.69 -8.94
C ARG A 67 8.63 -0.77 -7.43
N PHE A 68 9.28 -1.80 -6.92
CA PHE A 68 9.63 -1.85 -5.51
C PHE A 68 10.77 -0.87 -5.23
N VAL A 69 10.59 -0.06 -4.19
CA VAL A 69 11.60 0.87 -3.66
C VAL A 69 11.82 0.51 -2.19
N ALA A 70 13.06 0.19 -1.84
CA ALA A 70 13.41 -0.15 -0.46
C ALA A 70 13.21 1.05 0.47
N ARG A 71 12.62 0.83 1.65
CA ARG A 71 12.34 1.87 2.65
C ARG A 71 13.60 2.62 3.08
N ASP A 72 14.67 1.89 3.32
CA ASP A 72 15.95 2.43 3.78
C ASP A 72 16.71 3.26 2.73
N ALA A 73 16.31 3.15 1.45
CA ALA A 73 16.82 4.00 0.37
C ALA A 73 16.06 5.32 0.23
N VAL A 74 14.89 5.45 0.90
CA VAL A 74 14.06 6.66 0.85
C VAL A 74 14.48 7.66 1.90
N ARG A 75 14.67 8.91 1.50
CA ARG A 75 15.04 10.03 2.39
C ARG A 75 14.44 11.34 1.92
N VAL A 76 14.46 12.33 2.79
CA VAL A 76 14.19 13.72 2.41
C VAL A 76 15.45 14.33 1.79
N TYR A 77 15.34 14.89 0.60
CA TYR A 77 16.42 15.57 -0.11
C TYR A 77 15.86 16.85 -0.72
N GLU A 78 16.44 18.00 -0.37
CA GLU A 78 15.99 19.33 -0.85
C GLU A 78 14.46 19.55 -0.73
N GLY A 79 13.88 19.13 0.38
CA GLY A 79 12.46 19.31 0.67
C GLY A 79 11.52 18.34 -0.07
N VAL A 80 12.05 17.38 -0.86
CA VAL A 80 11.26 16.34 -1.51
C VAL A 80 11.61 14.95 -0.98
N ILE A 81 10.66 14.01 -1.09
CA ILE A 81 10.94 12.59 -0.80
C ILE A 81 11.65 12.00 -2.00
N ALA A 82 12.83 11.49 -1.79
CA ALA A 82 13.70 11.01 -2.85
C ALA A 82 14.40 9.70 -2.48
N VAL A 83 14.90 9.02 -3.49
CA VAL A 83 15.66 7.77 -3.37
C VAL A 83 16.97 7.89 -4.12
N ASP A 84 18.04 7.35 -3.57
CA ASP A 84 19.32 7.24 -4.27
C ASP A 84 19.16 6.35 -5.50
N ASP A 85 19.53 6.86 -6.70
CA ASP A 85 19.37 6.16 -7.98
C ASP A 85 20.46 5.07 -8.17
N ALA A 86 20.48 4.13 -7.24
CA ALA A 86 21.35 2.95 -7.27
C ALA A 86 20.49 1.70 -7.54
N LYS A 87 21.06 0.70 -8.26
CA LYS A 87 20.35 -0.56 -8.51
C LYS A 87 19.87 -1.24 -7.22
N SER A 88 20.66 -1.15 -6.16
CA SER A 88 20.35 -1.72 -4.83
C SER A 88 19.17 -1.06 -4.12
N SER A 89 18.65 0.05 -4.64
CA SER A 89 17.46 0.73 -4.10
C SER A 89 16.16 0.14 -4.62
N TYR A 90 16.20 -0.70 -5.68
CA TYR A 90 15.03 -1.09 -6.45
C TYR A 90 14.90 -2.61 -6.65
N ASP A 91 13.66 -3.07 -6.73
CA ASP A 91 13.22 -4.37 -7.24
C ASP A 91 14.02 -5.54 -6.66
N ALA A 92 14.37 -6.52 -7.47
CA ALA A 92 15.11 -7.73 -7.05
C ALA A 92 16.48 -7.43 -6.41
N ALA A 93 17.16 -6.36 -6.84
CA ALA A 93 18.45 -5.99 -6.25
C ALA A 93 18.30 -5.45 -4.82
N ALA A 94 17.25 -4.66 -4.58
CA ALA A 94 16.90 -4.20 -3.24
C ALA A 94 16.45 -5.36 -2.35
N ALA A 95 15.61 -6.27 -2.88
CA ALA A 95 15.15 -7.45 -2.16
C ALA A 95 16.32 -8.34 -1.73
N LYS A 96 17.26 -8.63 -2.66
CA LYS A 96 18.46 -9.40 -2.34
C LYS A 96 19.31 -8.74 -1.25
N ARG A 97 19.48 -7.40 -1.30
CA ARG A 97 20.24 -6.65 -0.30
C ARG A 97 19.56 -6.69 1.08
N LEU A 98 18.23 -6.62 1.10
CA LEU A 98 17.44 -6.67 2.34
C LEU A 98 17.25 -8.11 2.87
N GLY A 99 17.65 -9.14 2.12
CA GLY A 99 17.43 -10.53 2.49
C GLY A 99 15.96 -10.94 2.50
N ILE A 100 15.12 -10.32 1.66
CA ILE A 100 13.69 -10.59 1.57
C ILE A 100 13.35 -11.24 0.23
N ASP A 101 12.28 -12.03 0.23
CA ASP A 101 11.61 -12.52 -0.96
C ASP A 101 10.34 -11.70 -1.21
N LEU A 102 10.32 -10.91 -2.31
CA LEU A 102 9.17 -10.07 -2.66
C LEU A 102 7.91 -10.87 -2.94
N ASP A 103 8.04 -12.12 -3.37
CA ASP A 103 6.90 -13.00 -3.65
C ASP A 103 6.18 -13.44 -2.37
N THR A 104 6.85 -13.38 -1.24
CA THR A 104 6.27 -13.66 0.09
C THR A 104 5.83 -12.42 0.84
N CYS A 105 6.22 -11.23 0.36
CA CYS A 105 5.85 -9.96 0.99
C CYS A 105 4.35 -9.69 0.89
N ILE A 106 3.83 -8.93 1.83
CA ILE A 106 2.40 -8.69 2.00
C ILE A 106 2.06 -7.22 1.76
N ILE A 107 0.87 -6.96 1.22
CA ILE A 107 0.21 -5.66 1.23
C ILE A 107 -1.04 -5.76 2.09
N TRP A 108 -1.02 -5.12 3.27
CA TRP A 108 -2.16 -5.16 4.19
C TRP A 108 -3.30 -4.22 3.79
N THR A 109 -3.00 -3.12 3.09
CA THR A 109 -3.99 -2.09 2.74
C THR A 109 -5.13 -2.68 1.89
N GLY A 110 -6.35 -2.56 2.38
CA GLY A 110 -7.56 -3.09 1.76
C GLY A 110 -7.84 -4.56 2.02
N MET A 111 -6.98 -5.27 2.77
CA MET A 111 -7.16 -6.68 3.08
C MET A 111 -8.20 -6.86 4.19
N ASP A 112 -9.09 -7.85 4.01
CA ASP A 112 -10.05 -8.24 5.06
C ASP A 112 -9.31 -8.70 6.31
N VAL A 113 -9.84 -8.36 7.48
CA VAL A 113 -9.30 -8.76 8.80
C VAL A 113 -10.28 -9.70 9.47
N VAL A 114 -9.78 -10.87 9.85
CA VAL A 114 -10.59 -11.96 10.40
C VAL A 114 -9.88 -12.53 11.61
N THR A 115 -10.60 -12.80 12.69
CA THR A 115 -10.05 -13.47 13.86
C THR A 115 -9.76 -14.95 13.56
N VAL A 116 -9.01 -15.62 14.44
CA VAL A 116 -8.72 -17.07 14.32
C VAL A 116 -10.02 -17.87 14.23
N GLN A 117 -11.07 -17.47 14.95
CA GLN A 117 -12.40 -18.12 14.94
C GLN A 117 -13.29 -17.69 13.76
N GLY A 118 -12.82 -16.82 12.87
CA GLY A 118 -13.55 -16.43 11.67
C GLY A 118 -14.43 -15.19 11.82
N THR A 119 -14.38 -14.47 12.93
CA THR A 119 -15.11 -13.21 13.10
C THR A 119 -14.48 -12.11 12.25
N LYS A 120 -15.28 -11.47 11.38
CA LYS A 120 -14.83 -10.35 10.53
C LYS A 120 -14.81 -9.06 11.33
N LEU A 121 -13.65 -8.38 11.35
CA LEU A 121 -13.45 -7.09 12.01
C LEU A 121 -13.48 -5.90 11.04
N GLY A 122 -13.60 -6.17 9.74
CA GLY A 122 -13.52 -5.17 8.68
C GLY A 122 -12.31 -5.40 7.79
N TYR A 123 -11.60 -4.34 7.40
CA TYR A 123 -10.38 -4.42 6.60
C TYR A 123 -9.30 -3.47 7.14
N CYS A 124 -8.04 -3.79 6.83
CA CYS A 124 -6.91 -2.94 7.18
C CYS A 124 -6.85 -1.72 6.24
N SER A 125 -6.98 -0.53 6.82
CA SER A 125 -6.92 0.73 6.06
C SER A 125 -5.57 1.43 6.16
N ASP A 126 -4.80 1.19 7.24
CA ASP A 126 -3.55 1.88 7.52
C ASP A 126 -2.69 1.07 8.50
N ALA A 127 -1.41 1.40 8.57
CA ALA A 127 -0.51 0.88 9.59
C ALA A 127 0.40 1.99 10.12
N ALA A 128 0.59 2.00 11.44
CA ALA A 128 1.60 2.84 12.09
C ALA A 128 2.90 2.06 12.21
N PHE A 129 4.02 2.68 11.89
CA PHE A 129 5.34 2.04 11.93
C PHE A 129 6.45 3.00 12.35
N ASN A 130 7.53 2.44 12.85
CA ASN A 130 8.75 3.18 13.14
C ASN A 130 9.50 3.46 11.82
N PRO A 131 9.74 4.72 11.44
CA PRO A 131 10.39 5.06 10.16
C PRO A 131 11.85 4.59 10.07
N LYS A 132 12.54 4.46 11.20
CA LYS A 132 13.95 4.01 11.23
C LYS A 132 14.08 2.51 11.04
N THR A 133 13.26 1.72 11.73
CA THR A 133 13.35 0.26 11.72
C THR A 133 12.38 -0.40 10.74
N GLY A 134 11.29 0.27 10.39
CA GLY A 134 10.17 -0.31 9.64
C GLY A 134 9.17 -1.07 10.50
N ALA A 135 9.49 -1.35 11.78
CA ALA A 135 8.66 -2.14 12.67
C ALA A 135 7.26 -1.53 12.82
N VAL A 136 6.23 -2.32 12.56
CA VAL A 136 4.83 -1.93 12.73
C VAL A 136 4.49 -1.90 14.21
N THR A 137 3.75 -0.88 14.63
CA THR A 137 3.27 -0.72 16.01
C THR A 137 1.79 -1.04 16.14
N SER A 138 0.99 -0.60 15.15
CA SER A 138 -0.45 -0.85 15.11
C SER A 138 -0.99 -0.85 13.69
N PHE A 139 -2.17 -1.42 13.52
CA PHE A 139 -2.98 -1.37 12.30
C PHE A 139 -4.27 -0.62 12.58
N THR A 140 -4.74 0.14 11.61
CA THR A 140 -6.05 0.78 11.66
C THR A 140 -7.03 -0.07 10.86
N LEU A 141 -8.06 -0.57 11.53
CA LEU A 141 -9.13 -1.36 10.93
C LEU A 141 -10.38 -0.51 10.77
N THR A 142 -11.13 -0.75 9.69
CA THR A 142 -12.38 -0.04 9.41
C THR A 142 -13.38 -0.94 8.69
N GLY A 143 -14.66 -0.67 8.88
CA GLY A 143 -15.74 -1.31 8.11
C GLY A 143 -16.03 -0.60 6.78
N GLY A 144 -15.34 0.53 6.50
CA GLY A 144 -15.55 1.36 5.33
C GLY A 144 -15.47 2.84 5.67
N ALA A 145 -15.34 3.71 4.65
CA ALA A 145 -15.20 5.16 4.87
C ALA A 145 -16.41 5.75 5.61
N ALA A 146 -17.64 5.34 5.26
CA ALA A 146 -18.85 5.78 5.94
C ALA A 146 -18.92 5.23 7.37
N ALA A 147 -18.57 3.96 7.58
CA ALA A 147 -18.52 3.37 8.92
C ALA A 147 -17.44 4.04 9.78
N ALA A 148 -16.26 4.32 9.24
CA ALA A 148 -15.19 5.02 9.92
C ALA A 148 -15.61 6.46 10.34
N ALA A 149 -16.34 7.16 9.47
CA ALA A 149 -16.83 8.51 9.77
C ALA A 149 -17.88 8.53 10.88
N LEU A 150 -18.75 7.52 10.94
CA LEU A 150 -19.86 7.45 11.90
C LEU A 150 -19.45 6.74 13.19
N LEU A 151 -18.82 5.58 13.08
CA LEU A 151 -18.51 4.68 14.20
C LEU A 151 -17.08 4.81 14.68
N GLY A 152 -16.16 5.28 13.82
CA GLY A 152 -14.74 5.32 14.09
C GLY A 152 -13.99 4.14 13.48
N THR A 153 -12.75 3.98 13.92
CA THR A 153 -11.82 2.94 13.51
C THR A 153 -11.31 2.17 14.72
N ILE A 154 -10.83 0.95 14.50
CA ILE A 154 -10.16 0.17 15.53
C ILE A 154 -8.65 0.34 15.33
N GLU A 155 -7.95 0.83 16.34
CA GLU A 155 -6.49 0.82 16.42
C GLU A 155 -6.05 -0.50 17.05
N MET A 156 -5.61 -1.43 16.21
CA MET A 156 -5.20 -2.75 16.63
C MET A 156 -3.66 -2.82 16.81
N PRO A 157 -3.14 -3.02 18.03
CA PRO A 157 -1.72 -3.26 18.24
C PRO A 157 -1.21 -4.47 17.46
N VAL A 158 0.05 -4.39 16.97
CA VAL A 158 0.67 -5.45 16.15
C VAL A 158 0.75 -6.81 16.86
N ARG A 159 0.70 -6.85 18.19
CA ARG A 159 0.71 -8.10 18.97
C ARG A 159 -0.46 -9.04 18.64
N TYR A 160 -1.60 -8.50 18.20
CA TYR A 160 -2.74 -9.30 17.79
C TYR A 160 -2.60 -9.92 16.40
N LEU A 161 -1.65 -9.48 15.58
CA LEU A 161 -1.40 -10.06 14.27
C LEU A 161 -0.87 -11.50 14.43
N LYS A 162 -1.58 -12.47 13.85
CA LYS A 162 -1.16 -13.87 13.75
C LYS A 162 -0.50 -14.17 12.40
N GLY A 163 -0.87 -13.47 11.35
CA GLY A 163 -0.28 -13.60 10.00
C GLY A 163 -1.27 -13.45 8.88
N TYR A 164 -0.93 -14.05 7.75
CA TYR A 164 -1.72 -14.05 6.52
C TYR A 164 -2.23 -15.46 6.21
N ARG A 165 -3.50 -15.59 5.85
CA ARG A 165 -4.09 -16.84 5.37
C ARG A 165 -5.28 -16.56 4.45
N ASP A 166 -5.33 -17.25 3.30
CA ASP A 166 -6.47 -17.24 2.37
C ASP A 166 -6.95 -15.84 1.92
N GLY A 167 -6.02 -14.92 1.72
CA GLY A 167 -6.33 -13.55 1.29
C GLY A 167 -6.80 -12.63 2.41
N ALA A 168 -6.63 -13.00 3.67
CA ALA A 168 -7.02 -12.22 4.83
C ALA A 168 -5.87 -12.03 5.84
N MET A 169 -5.91 -10.93 6.56
CA MET A 169 -5.13 -10.71 7.78
C MET A 169 -5.79 -11.50 8.91
N ILE A 170 -5.04 -12.45 9.48
CA ILE A 170 -5.51 -13.24 10.61
C ILE A 170 -5.01 -12.61 11.90
N VAL A 171 -5.94 -12.40 12.82
CA VAL A 171 -5.68 -11.74 14.10
C VAL A 171 -6.21 -12.58 15.27
N ASP A 172 -5.70 -12.31 16.46
CA ASP A 172 -6.18 -12.92 17.70
C ASP A 172 -7.67 -12.62 17.93
N ASP A 173 -8.40 -13.56 18.55
CA ASP A 173 -9.82 -13.38 18.85
C ASP A 173 -10.06 -12.22 19.82
N GLU A 174 -9.10 -11.94 20.70
CA GLU A 174 -9.15 -10.78 21.60
C GLU A 174 -9.23 -9.45 20.84
N ALA A 175 -8.76 -9.38 19.58
CA ALA A 175 -8.88 -8.17 18.77
C ALA A 175 -10.36 -7.76 18.54
N ALA A 176 -11.30 -8.68 18.65
CA ALA A 176 -12.74 -8.39 18.54
C ALA A 176 -13.28 -7.55 19.70
N THR A 177 -12.57 -7.50 20.83
CA THR A 177 -12.95 -6.71 22.01
C THR A 177 -12.42 -5.29 21.99
N LEU A 178 -11.58 -4.93 20.99
CA LEU A 178 -11.02 -3.60 20.88
C LEU A 178 -12.09 -2.55 20.57
N GLU A 179 -12.01 -1.43 21.25
CA GLU A 179 -12.98 -0.34 21.12
C GLU A 179 -12.76 0.47 19.83
N LEU A 180 -13.87 0.97 19.30
CA LEU A 180 -13.86 1.92 18.20
C LEU A 180 -13.40 3.29 18.70
N SER A 181 -12.52 3.95 17.95
CA SER A 181 -12.02 5.28 18.23
C SER A 181 -12.31 6.26 17.10
N GLY A 182 -12.58 7.52 17.42
CA GLY A 182 -12.57 8.67 16.49
C GLY A 182 -13.78 8.81 15.61
N GLY A 183 -14.87 8.23 15.68
CA GLY A 183 -16.07 8.50 14.85
C GLY A 183 -16.94 9.65 15.38
N ALA A 184 -17.92 10.09 14.60
CA ALA A 184 -18.91 11.07 15.03
C ALA A 184 -19.70 10.58 16.26
N ALA A 185 -19.92 9.27 16.37
CA ALA A 185 -20.55 8.65 17.53
C ALA A 185 -19.70 8.75 18.80
N ALA A 186 -18.36 8.59 18.68
CA ALA A 186 -17.45 8.76 19.81
C ALA A 186 -17.42 10.23 20.28
N LYS A 187 -17.37 11.18 19.34
CA LYS A 187 -17.44 12.62 19.64
C LYS A 187 -18.79 13.04 20.23
N ALA A 188 -19.89 12.42 19.80
CA ALA A 188 -21.21 12.64 20.37
C ALA A 188 -21.38 11.96 21.74
N GLY A 189 -20.70 10.83 21.97
CA GLY A 189 -20.70 10.12 23.27
C GLY A 189 -19.99 10.91 24.37
N GLU A 190 -18.90 11.59 24.07
CA GLU A 190 -18.25 12.54 24.98
C GLU A 190 -19.18 13.73 25.33
N ALA A 191 -20.05 14.13 24.37
CA ALA A 191 -21.06 15.19 24.59
C ALA A 191 -22.38 14.68 25.17
N SER A 192 -22.66 13.36 25.11
CA SER A 192 -23.98 12.77 25.43
C SER A 192 -23.88 11.52 26.27
N ALA A 193 -23.26 11.59 27.44
CA ALA A 193 -23.35 10.50 28.43
C ALA A 193 -24.81 10.25 28.92
N LYS A 194 -25.84 10.76 28.22
CA LYS A 194 -27.27 10.70 28.64
C LYS A 194 -28.27 10.18 27.62
N ILE A 195 -27.88 9.67 26.40
CA ILE A 195 -28.89 9.16 25.45
C ILE A 195 -28.48 7.78 24.93
N GLY A 196 -29.06 6.75 25.53
CA GLY A 196 -28.87 5.36 25.18
C GLY A 196 -29.57 4.92 23.88
N VAL A 197 -28.96 3.93 23.22
CA VAL A 197 -29.62 2.77 22.56
C VAL A 197 -30.38 2.96 21.23
N LYS A 198 -30.14 3.92 20.37
CA LYS A 198 -30.81 3.89 19.03
C LYS A 198 -29.91 3.89 17.79
N VAL A 199 -28.61 3.76 17.93
CA VAL A 199 -27.64 3.91 16.81
C VAL A 199 -27.37 2.60 16.04
N LYS A 200 -27.57 1.43 16.63
CA LYS A 200 -27.25 0.13 15.98
C LYS A 200 -28.10 -0.21 14.74
N GLN A 201 -29.29 0.33 14.58
CA GLN A 201 -30.18 -0.02 13.46
C GLN A 201 -30.02 0.87 12.21
N ARG A 202 -29.49 2.10 12.35
CA ARG A 202 -29.33 3.01 11.21
C ARG A 202 -28.03 2.82 10.42
N ALA A 203 -26.99 2.25 11.04
CA ALA A 203 -25.71 1.99 10.37
C ALA A 203 -25.82 0.94 9.25
N LYS A 204 -26.72 -0.04 9.38
CA LYS A 204 -26.94 -1.09 8.34
C LYS A 204 -27.52 -0.57 7.02
N VAL A 205 -28.28 0.51 7.04
CA VAL A 205 -29.02 1.04 5.88
C VAL A 205 -28.17 2.03 5.06
N LEU A 206 -27.17 2.67 5.65
CA LEU A 206 -26.31 3.65 4.95
C LEU A 206 -25.12 3.02 4.23
N ASP A 207 -24.70 1.80 4.62
CA ASP A 207 -23.56 1.08 4.02
C ASP A 207 -23.91 0.54 2.61
N GLU A 208 -25.19 0.38 2.28
CA GLU A 208 -25.63 -0.18 0.99
C GLU A 208 -25.63 0.82 -0.18
N LYS A 209 -25.59 2.10 0.03
CA LYS A 209 -25.84 3.10 -1.04
C LYS A 209 -24.78 4.19 -1.28
N GLY A 210 -23.76 4.32 -0.47
CA GLY A 210 -22.92 5.53 -0.49
C GLY A 210 -21.42 5.40 -0.76
N SER A 211 -20.81 4.22 -0.64
CA SER A 211 -19.34 4.07 -0.63
C SER A 211 -18.71 3.37 -1.83
N VAL A 212 -19.46 3.24 -2.93
CA VAL A 212 -19.25 2.19 -3.94
C VAL A 212 -18.04 2.39 -4.86
N ALA A 213 -17.55 3.61 -5.08
CA ALA A 213 -16.55 3.83 -6.14
C ALA A 213 -15.08 3.81 -5.67
N VAL A 214 -14.78 4.39 -4.51
CA VAL A 214 -13.38 4.49 -4.02
C VAL A 214 -12.98 3.25 -3.20
N GLU A 215 -13.91 2.70 -2.43
CA GLU A 215 -13.70 1.49 -1.64
C GLU A 215 -13.57 0.22 -2.49
N LYS A 216 -14.36 0.13 -3.58
CA LYS A 216 -14.24 -1.01 -4.50
C LYS A 216 -12.87 -1.10 -5.17
N GLY A 217 -12.21 0.02 -5.45
CA GLY A 217 -10.87 0.03 -6.04
C GLY A 217 -9.81 -0.56 -5.11
N SER A 218 -9.70 -0.08 -3.89
CA SER A 218 -8.68 -0.54 -2.92
C SER A 218 -8.99 -1.94 -2.37
N ARG A 219 -10.27 -2.26 -2.18
CA ARG A 219 -10.72 -3.59 -1.72
C ARG A 219 -10.57 -4.67 -2.80
N ALA A 220 -10.86 -4.34 -4.06
CA ALA A 220 -10.62 -5.24 -5.19
C ALA A 220 -9.13 -5.52 -5.38
N LEU A 221 -8.28 -4.51 -5.20
CA LEU A 221 -6.83 -4.65 -5.31
C LEU A 221 -6.24 -5.48 -4.19
N GLY A 222 -6.62 -5.23 -2.93
CA GLY A 222 -6.19 -6.04 -1.78
C GLY A 222 -6.60 -7.51 -1.91
N LYS A 223 -7.82 -7.79 -2.40
CA LYS A 223 -8.29 -9.15 -2.65
C LYS A 223 -7.61 -9.81 -3.85
N GLN A 224 -7.27 -9.05 -4.88
CA GLN A 224 -6.64 -9.58 -6.09
C GLN A 224 -5.16 -9.88 -5.84
N LEU A 225 -4.46 -9.04 -5.09
CA LEU A 225 -3.07 -9.25 -4.68
C LEU A 225 -2.94 -10.33 -3.60
N GLY A 226 -3.92 -10.44 -2.70
CA GLY A 226 -3.96 -11.49 -1.68
C GLY A 226 -4.28 -12.90 -2.20
N LYS A 227 -4.85 -13.04 -3.40
CA LYS A 227 -5.15 -14.34 -4.03
C LYS A 227 -4.02 -14.89 -4.89
N THR A 228 -3.04 -14.07 -5.26
CA THR A 228 -1.90 -14.49 -6.07
C THR A 228 -0.74 -14.88 -5.16
N ARG A 229 -0.37 -16.15 -5.18
CA ARG A 229 0.94 -16.57 -4.69
C ARG A 229 1.99 -15.77 -5.48
N GLY A 230 2.69 -14.88 -4.82
CA GLY A 230 3.73 -14.09 -5.45
C GLY A 230 3.22 -12.77 -6.04
N MET A 231 3.23 -11.73 -5.23
CA MET A 231 2.92 -10.38 -5.66
C MET A 231 3.81 -9.91 -6.81
N PHE A 232 5.06 -10.37 -6.83
CA PHE A 232 6.05 -10.02 -7.85
C PHE A 232 5.88 -10.84 -9.14
N SER A 233 5.43 -12.10 -9.05
CA SER A 233 5.15 -12.91 -10.23
C SER A 233 3.95 -12.38 -11.01
N ALA A 234 2.90 -11.91 -10.33
CA ALA A 234 1.74 -11.28 -10.98
C ALA A 234 2.14 -10.00 -11.75
N PHE A 235 3.01 -9.18 -11.16
CA PHE A 235 3.57 -7.99 -11.82
C PHE A 235 4.49 -8.37 -12.99
N LYS A 236 5.27 -9.44 -12.86
CA LYS A 236 6.17 -9.93 -13.90
C LYS A 236 5.40 -10.49 -15.11
N ASP A 237 4.29 -11.18 -14.87
CA ASP A 237 3.44 -11.74 -15.92
C ASP A 237 2.68 -10.64 -16.68
N GLU A 238 2.24 -9.59 -15.99
CA GLU A 238 1.62 -8.42 -16.61
C GLU A 238 2.64 -7.60 -17.42
N PHE A 239 3.88 -7.50 -16.94
CA PHE A 239 4.98 -6.90 -17.68
C PHE A 239 5.33 -7.71 -18.94
N LYS A 240 5.37 -9.05 -18.86
CA LYS A 240 5.62 -9.93 -20.01
C LYS A 240 4.50 -9.82 -21.06
N LYS A 241 3.25 -9.69 -20.65
CA LYS A 241 2.13 -9.43 -21.57
C LYS A 241 2.23 -8.05 -22.23
N ALA A 242 2.56 -7.02 -21.49
CA ALA A 242 2.71 -5.66 -22.02
C ALA A 242 3.92 -5.53 -22.98
N SER A 243 5.05 -6.19 -22.68
CA SER A 243 6.24 -6.17 -23.53
C SER A 243 6.16 -7.12 -24.72
N GLY A 244 5.39 -8.22 -24.63
CA GLY A 244 5.18 -9.18 -25.72
C GLY A 244 4.25 -8.68 -26.83
N SER A 245 3.35 -7.73 -26.53
CA SER A 245 2.46 -7.15 -27.55
C SER A 245 3.13 -6.06 -28.40
N ALA A 246 4.26 -5.52 -27.96
CA ALA A 246 5.00 -4.50 -28.71
C ALA A 246 5.93 -5.08 -29.81
N SER A 247 6.23 -6.40 -29.76
CA SER A 247 7.16 -7.04 -30.72
C SER A 247 6.48 -7.70 -31.92
N SER A 248 5.14 -7.77 -31.98
CA SER A 248 4.42 -8.47 -33.07
C SER A 248 3.90 -7.58 -34.19
N SER A 249 4.09 -6.25 -34.13
CA SER A 249 3.60 -5.32 -35.16
C SER A 249 4.64 -4.83 -36.18
N SER A 250 5.91 -5.32 -36.13
CA SER A 250 6.97 -4.82 -37.00
C SER A 250 7.48 -5.80 -38.08
N ALA A 251 6.74 -6.87 -38.39
CA ALA A 251 7.16 -7.83 -39.42
C ALA A 251 6.03 -8.21 -40.38
N LYS A 252 5.50 -7.22 -41.12
CA LYS A 252 4.80 -7.51 -42.39
C LYS A 252 4.76 -6.28 -43.28
N GLY A 253 5.73 -6.20 -44.16
CA GLY A 253 5.73 -5.18 -45.22
C GLY A 253 7.04 -5.05 -45.93
N LYS A 254 7.41 -6.03 -46.79
CA LYS A 254 8.06 -5.85 -48.08
C LYS A 254 8.49 -7.21 -48.67
N ARG A 255 7.75 -7.68 -49.65
CA ARG A 255 8.25 -8.29 -50.88
C ARG A 255 7.08 -8.59 -51.80
N SER A 256 6.97 -7.79 -52.85
CA SER A 256 6.65 -8.23 -54.23
C SER A 256 6.77 -7.01 -55.15
N SER A 257 7.73 -6.95 -55.89
CA SER A 257 7.89 -6.84 -57.37
C SER A 257 9.32 -6.58 -57.64
#